data_8c3a725e15b783972485453d09532a62
#
_entry.id   8c3a725e15b783972485453d09532a62
#
_cell.length_a   1.000
_cell.length_b   1.000
_cell.length_c   1.000
_cell.angle_alpha   90.00
_cell.angle_beta   90.00
_cell.angle_gamma   90.00
#
_symmetry.space_group_name_H-M   'P 1'
#
loop_
_entity.id
_entity.type
_entity.pdbx_description
1 polymer ?
#
loop_
_entity_poly.entity_id
_entity_poly.type
_entity_poly.pdbx_seq_one_letter_code
_entity_poly.pdbx_strand_id
1 'polypeptide(L)'
;MSALTTDNLKFTFPKSERLHSKKLIQELFNEGSSFYLYPFKIIFLPKEDLTSNQVLVSVSKKKFKKAVTRNKIKRLIKEAYRLNKHSLDPDADTSSKALIGYIYTGKEVMPFDFIESKLKKSLLRLRKELVESKDP
;
A
#
# COMPACT_ATOMS: atom_id res chain seq x y z
N MET A 1 -10.53 9.12 27.28
CA MET A 1 -10.86 9.79 26.01
C MET A 1 -10.26 9.15 24.78
N SER A 2 -9.90 7.92 24.91
CA SER A 2 -9.42 7.17 23.75
C SER A 2 -10.45 7.10 22.62
N ALA A 3 -11.73 7.19 22.97
CA ALA A 3 -12.80 7.17 21.97
C ALA A 3 -12.68 8.33 20.98
N LEU A 4 -12.25 9.51 21.44
CA LEU A 4 -12.06 10.65 20.54
C LEU A 4 -10.93 10.42 19.54
N THR A 5 -9.86 9.79 20.02
CA THR A 5 -8.72 9.45 19.13
C THR A 5 -9.15 8.47 18.07
N THR A 6 -9.95 7.47 18.49
CA THR A 6 -10.46 6.46 17.55
C THR A 6 -11.37 7.09 16.50
N ASP A 7 -12.21 8.04 16.93
CA ASP A 7 -13.15 8.70 16.02
C ASP A 7 -12.45 9.55 14.98
N ASN A 8 -11.23 10.02 15.25
CA ASN A 8 -10.46 10.81 14.31
C ASN A 8 -9.71 9.95 13.27
N LEU A 9 -9.59 8.66 13.52
CA LEU A 9 -8.96 7.74 12.60
C LEU A 9 -10.00 7.18 11.65
N LYS A 10 -9.70 7.27 10.36
CA LYS A 10 -10.59 6.73 9.33
C LYS A 10 -10.03 5.43 8.78
N PHE A 11 -10.76 4.35 8.98
CA PHE A 11 -10.39 3.02 8.48
C PHE A 11 -11.12 2.73 7.18
N THR A 12 -11.02 3.67 6.23
CA THR A 12 -11.63 3.54 4.92
C THR A 12 -10.56 3.50 3.85
N PHE A 13 -10.95 3.07 2.67
CA PHE A 13 -10.07 3.07 1.52
C PHE A 13 -10.82 3.71 0.35
N PRO A 14 -10.99 5.04 0.38
CA PRO A 14 -11.77 5.74 -0.62
C PRO A 14 -11.08 5.76 -1.98
N LYS A 15 -11.83 6.12 -2.99
CA LYS A 15 -11.34 6.18 -4.37
C LYS A 15 -10.12 7.10 -4.50
N SER A 16 -10.06 8.18 -3.72
CA SER A 16 -8.93 9.12 -3.75
C SER A 16 -7.62 8.50 -3.29
N GLU A 17 -7.68 7.39 -2.53
CA GLU A 17 -6.49 6.68 -2.06
C GLU A 17 -6.18 5.45 -2.90
N ARG A 18 -6.96 5.20 -3.95
CA ARG A 18 -6.72 4.08 -4.87
C ARG A 18 -6.04 4.61 -6.12
N LEU A 19 -4.93 3.98 -6.47
CA LEU A 19 -4.19 4.37 -7.66
C LEU A 19 -4.83 3.73 -8.89
N HIS A 20 -5.45 4.55 -9.73
CA HIS A 20 -6.12 4.07 -10.92
C HIS A 20 -5.78 4.87 -12.20
N SER A 21 -5.05 5.96 -12.07
CA SER A 21 -4.61 6.73 -13.24
C SER A 21 -3.55 5.96 -14.01
N LYS A 22 -3.80 5.72 -15.30
CA LYS A 22 -2.83 5.01 -16.15
C LYS A 22 -1.50 5.74 -16.21
N LYS A 23 -1.53 7.05 -16.27
CA LYS A 23 -0.32 7.86 -16.31
C LYS A 23 0.50 7.70 -15.04
N LEU A 24 -0.15 7.78 -13.88
CA LEU A 24 0.55 7.66 -12.60
C LEU A 24 1.05 6.23 -12.36
N ILE A 25 0.29 5.23 -12.78
CA ILE A 25 0.73 3.83 -12.69
C ILE A 25 1.99 3.62 -13.51
N GLN A 26 2.01 4.14 -14.74
CA GLN A 26 3.17 4.03 -15.60
C GLN A 26 4.38 4.74 -15.00
N GLU A 27 4.17 5.92 -14.45
CA GLU A 27 5.22 6.67 -13.78
C GLU A 27 5.80 5.90 -12.60
N LEU A 28 4.93 5.29 -11.79
CA LEU A 28 5.34 4.47 -10.65
C LEU A 28 6.24 3.31 -11.11
N PHE A 29 5.83 2.57 -12.13
CA PHE A 29 6.61 1.42 -12.60
C PHE A 29 7.92 1.82 -13.30
N ASN A 30 7.96 3.00 -13.92
CA ASN A 30 9.16 3.46 -14.62
C ASN A 30 10.17 4.10 -13.68
N GLU A 31 9.72 4.82 -12.67
CA GLU A 31 10.60 5.64 -11.84
C GLU A 31 10.64 5.25 -10.36
N GLY A 32 9.76 4.37 -9.93
CA GLY A 32 9.68 3.98 -8.53
C GLY A 32 10.84 3.12 -8.06
N SER A 33 11.10 3.19 -6.76
CA SER A 33 12.02 2.29 -6.08
C SER A 33 11.23 1.09 -5.59
N SER A 34 11.91 -0.02 -5.32
CA SER A 34 11.20 -1.21 -4.86
C SER A 34 12.00 -1.98 -3.80
N PHE A 35 11.28 -2.79 -3.04
CA PHE A 35 11.87 -3.75 -2.12
C PHE A 35 10.97 -4.97 -2.03
N TYR A 36 11.54 -6.07 -1.54
CA TYR A 36 10.79 -7.31 -1.35
C TYR A 36 10.53 -7.57 0.11
N LEU A 37 9.30 -7.99 0.41
CA LEU A 37 8.93 -8.49 1.72
C LEU A 37 7.85 -9.54 1.46
N TYR A 38 8.26 -10.80 1.36
CA TYR A 38 7.34 -11.88 1.00
C TYR A 38 6.05 -11.80 1.83
N PRO A 39 4.87 -11.90 1.24
CA PRO A 39 4.56 -12.28 -0.15
C PRO A 39 4.38 -11.09 -1.09
N PHE A 40 5.07 -9.98 -0.85
CA PHE A 40 4.93 -8.77 -1.66
C PHE A 40 6.23 -8.33 -2.30
N LYS A 41 6.10 -7.76 -3.49
CA LYS A 41 7.05 -6.80 -4.03
C LYS A 41 6.38 -5.45 -3.89
N ILE A 42 7.03 -4.52 -3.22
CA ILE A 42 6.49 -3.19 -3.00
C ILE A 42 7.27 -2.21 -3.87
N ILE A 43 6.55 -1.41 -4.64
CA ILE A 43 7.17 -0.36 -5.45
C ILE A 43 6.56 0.97 -4.99
N PHE A 44 7.38 2.01 -4.88
CA PHE A 44 6.90 3.29 -4.38
C PHE A 44 7.61 4.45 -5.05
N LEU A 45 6.90 5.57 -5.15
CA LEU A 45 7.43 6.80 -5.75
C LEU A 45 6.89 7.99 -4.97
N PRO A 46 7.75 8.70 -4.22
CA PRO A 46 7.31 9.93 -3.54
C PRO A 46 6.87 10.95 -4.56
N LYS A 47 5.79 11.67 -4.27
CA LYS A 47 5.25 12.66 -5.19
C LYS A 47 4.61 13.80 -4.41
N GLU A 48 5.07 15.01 -4.67
CA GLU A 48 4.68 16.18 -3.88
C GLU A 48 3.24 16.65 -4.10
N ASP A 49 2.69 16.38 -5.28
CA ASP A 49 1.37 16.89 -5.66
C ASP A 49 0.21 16.13 -5.07
N LEU A 50 0.47 15.05 -4.34
CA LEU A 50 -0.59 14.19 -3.84
C LEU A 50 -1.18 14.73 -2.54
N THR A 51 -2.50 14.67 -2.43
CA THR A 51 -3.20 14.99 -1.18
C THR A 51 -3.26 13.81 -0.24
N SER A 52 -3.07 12.60 -0.79
CA SER A 52 -3.04 11.37 0.00
C SER A 52 -2.17 10.35 -0.71
N ASN A 53 -1.72 9.34 0.02
CA ASN A 53 -1.04 8.21 -0.61
C ASN A 53 -2.04 7.50 -1.52
N GLN A 54 -1.57 7.03 -2.67
CA GLN A 54 -2.40 6.27 -3.59
C GLN A 54 -1.82 4.88 -3.77
N VAL A 55 -2.65 3.88 -3.62
CA VAL A 55 -2.21 2.48 -3.56
C VAL A 55 -2.85 1.65 -4.66
N LEU A 56 -2.01 0.86 -5.32
CA LEU A 56 -2.39 -0.11 -6.32
C LEU A 56 -2.07 -1.51 -5.78
N VAL A 57 -3.01 -2.44 -5.95
CA VAL A 57 -2.79 -3.84 -5.58
C VAL A 57 -2.87 -4.68 -6.84
N SER A 58 -1.85 -5.47 -7.11
CA SER A 58 -1.73 -6.28 -8.32
C SER A 58 -1.51 -7.75 -7.99
N VAL A 59 -2.23 -8.62 -8.70
CA VAL A 59 -2.09 -10.07 -8.59
C VAL A 59 -1.99 -10.66 -10.00
N SER A 60 -0.97 -11.48 -10.23
CA SER A 60 -0.66 -12.01 -11.56
C SER A 60 -1.72 -12.95 -12.10
N LYS A 61 -2.14 -12.72 -13.35
CA LYS A 61 -3.04 -13.62 -14.06
C LYS A 61 -2.38 -14.95 -14.40
N LYS A 62 -1.06 -14.95 -14.55
CA LYS A 62 -0.32 -16.17 -14.84
C LYS A 62 -0.30 -17.13 -13.66
N LYS A 63 -0.13 -16.57 -12.45
CA LYS A 63 -0.09 -17.39 -11.22
C LYS A 63 -1.48 -17.79 -10.74
N PHE A 64 -2.45 -16.90 -10.90
CA PHE A 64 -3.82 -17.12 -10.43
C PHE A 64 -4.78 -16.87 -11.59
N LYS A 65 -5.08 -17.93 -12.32
CA LYS A 65 -5.88 -17.83 -13.53
C LYS A 65 -7.32 -17.42 -13.28
N LYS A 66 -7.88 -17.85 -12.13
CA LYS A 66 -9.27 -17.52 -11.79
C LYS A 66 -9.39 -16.12 -11.24
N ALA A 67 -10.27 -15.31 -11.83
CA ALA A 67 -10.50 -13.94 -11.38
C ALA A 67 -11.00 -13.90 -9.92
N VAL A 68 -11.81 -14.90 -9.53
CA VAL A 68 -12.31 -15.00 -8.16
C VAL A 68 -11.16 -15.06 -7.16
N THR A 69 -10.15 -15.88 -7.47
CA THR A 69 -8.98 -16.04 -6.60
C THR A 69 -8.18 -14.75 -6.52
N ARG A 70 -7.93 -14.11 -7.67
CA ARG A 70 -7.21 -12.84 -7.68
C ARG A 70 -7.94 -11.77 -6.87
N ASN A 71 -9.25 -11.69 -7.04
CA ASN A 71 -10.06 -10.70 -6.32
C ASN A 71 -10.04 -10.95 -4.82
N LYS A 72 -10.03 -12.22 -4.40
CA LYS A 72 -9.92 -12.57 -2.99
C LYS A 72 -8.61 -12.08 -2.40
N ILE A 73 -7.50 -12.32 -3.09
CA ILE A 73 -6.18 -11.88 -2.63
C ILE A 73 -6.13 -10.35 -2.56
N LYS A 74 -6.62 -9.66 -3.59
CA LYS A 74 -6.66 -8.20 -3.60
C LYS A 74 -7.46 -7.66 -2.43
N ARG A 75 -8.59 -8.28 -2.13
CA ARG A 75 -9.46 -7.86 -1.02
C ARG A 75 -8.74 -8.00 0.32
N LEU A 76 -8.02 -9.11 0.52
CA LEU A 76 -7.27 -9.32 1.75
C LEU A 76 -6.18 -8.25 1.93
N ILE A 77 -5.47 -7.92 0.86
CA ILE A 77 -4.42 -6.91 0.90
C ILE A 77 -5.01 -5.52 1.16
N LYS A 78 -6.09 -5.18 0.48
CA LYS A 78 -6.76 -3.88 0.67
C LYS A 78 -7.30 -3.75 2.08
N GLU A 79 -7.84 -4.83 2.64
CA GLU A 79 -8.34 -4.84 4.01
C GLU A 79 -7.21 -4.61 5.01
N ALA A 80 -6.09 -5.28 4.82
CA ALA A 80 -4.92 -5.11 5.67
C ALA A 80 -4.40 -3.67 5.60
N TYR A 81 -4.35 -3.09 4.40
CA TYR A 81 -3.92 -1.72 4.22
C TYR A 81 -4.90 -0.75 4.91
N ARG A 82 -6.18 -0.94 4.67
CA ARG A 82 -7.23 -0.09 5.25
C ARG A 82 -7.10 0.00 6.77
N LEU A 83 -6.86 -1.14 7.41
CA LEU A 83 -6.79 -1.21 8.87
C LEU A 83 -5.48 -0.64 9.44
N ASN A 84 -4.42 -0.61 8.64
CA ASN A 84 -3.08 -0.29 9.15
C ASN A 84 -2.43 0.93 8.51
N LYS A 85 -3.08 1.60 7.58
CA LYS A 85 -2.47 2.69 6.80
C LYS A 85 -1.97 3.86 7.63
N HIS A 86 -2.53 4.06 8.81
CA HIS A 86 -2.10 5.16 9.66
C HIS A 86 -0.68 5.00 10.19
N SER A 87 -0.15 3.79 10.15
CA SER A 87 1.25 3.53 10.52
C SER A 87 2.22 4.16 9.51
N LEU A 88 1.77 4.31 8.27
CA LEU A 88 2.60 4.90 7.22
C LEU A 88 2.72 6.41 7.39
N ASP A 89 1.66 7.05 7.84
CA ASP A 89 1.57 8.51 7.87
C ASP A 89 0.90 8.98 9.15
N PRO A 90 1.58 8.83 10.33
CA PRO A 90 0.97 9.23 11.60
C PRO A 90 0.80 10.74 11.72
N ASP A 91 1.62 11.52 11.01
CA ASP A 91 1.52 12.99 10.97
C ASP A 91 1.13 13.41 9.56
N ALA A 92 -0.14 13.23 9.25
CA ALA A 92 -0.66 13.36 7.89
C ALA A 92 -0.33 14.70 7.21
N ASP A 93 -0.21 15.77 7.97
CA ASP A 93 0.04 17.09 7.40
C ASP A 93 1.49 17.35 7.04
N THR A 94 2.42 16.57 7.60
CA THR A 94 3.84 16.83 7.44
C THR A 94 4.57 15.80 6.61
N SER A 95 4.00 14.62 6.46
CA SER A 95 4.65 13.53 5.73
C SER A 95 4.49 13.67 4.22
N SER A 96 5.50 13.22 3.49
CA SER A 96 5.41 13.12 2.05
C SER A 96 4.41 12.05 1.66
N LYS A 97 3.69 12.30 0.57
CA LYS A 97 2.78 11.33 0.00
C LYS A 97 3.47 10.58 -1.14
N ALA A 98 2.99 9.40 -1.42
CA ALA A 98 3.61 8.56 -2.43
C ALA A 98 2.59 7.73 -3.20
N LEU A 99 3.00 7.34 -4.42
CA LEU A 99 2.33 6.28 -5.16
C LEU A 99 2.94 4.98 -4.67
N ILE A 100 2.09 3.99 -4.35
CA ILE A 100 2.54 2.72 -3.79
C ILE A 100 1.89 1.57 -4.54
N GLY A 101 2.69 0.59 -4.95
CA GLY A 101 2.20 -0.61 -5.58
C GLY A 101 2.52 -1.83 -4.75
N TYR A 102 1.52 -2.64 -4.42
CA TYR A 102 1.68 -3.93 -3.78
C TYR A 102 1.47 -5.01 -4.83
N ILE A 103 2.53 -5.72 -5.16
CA ILE A 103 2.48 -6.82 -6.12
C ILE A 103 2.59 -8.12 -5.35
N TYR A 104 1.56 -8.96 -5.44
CA TYR A 104 1.54 -10.23 -4.72
C TYR A 104 2.44 -11.25 -5.42
N THR A 105 3.41 -11.79 -4.69
CA THR A 105 4.36 -12.76 -5.23
C THR A 105 4.17 -14.17 -4.70
N GLY A 106 3.21 -14.37 -3.79
CA GLY A 106 2.92 -15.68 -3.24
C GLY A 106 2.37 -16.64 -4.30
N LYS A 107 2.59 -17.93 -4.09
CA LYS A 107 2.12 -18.97 -5.03
C LYS A 107 0.70 -19.43 -4.74
N GLU A 108 0.21 -19.14 -3.55
CA GLU A 108 -1.13 -19.54 -3.13
C GLU A 108 -1.76 -18.44 -2.28
N VAL A 109 -3.05 -18.58 -1.99
CA VAL A 109 -3.76 -17.61 -1.16
C VAL A 109 -3.33 -17.79 0.29
N MET A 110 -2.72 -16.77 0.87
CA MET A 110 -2.29 -16.81 2.26
C MET A 110 -3.39 -16.32 3.19
N PRO A 111 -3.38 -16.75 4.46
CA PRO A 111 -4.36 -16.29 5.44
C PRO A 111 -4.23 -14.79 5.68
N PHE A 112 -5.33 -14.15 6.09
CA PHE A 112 -5.33 -12.72 6.36
C PHE A 112 -4.27 -12.31 7.40
N ASP A 113 -4.14 -13.08 8.48
CA ASP A 113 -3.18 -12.77 9.54
C ASP A 113 -1.75 -12.68 9.00
N PHE A 114 -1.39 -13.58 8.11
CA PHE A 114 -0.08 -13.58 7.50
C PHE A 114 0.10 -12.35 6.62
N ILE A 115 -0.89 -12.08 5.77
CA ILE A 115 -0.87 -10.92 4.87
C ILE A 115 -0.79 -9.64 5.67
N GLU A 116 -1.61 -9.49 6.71
CA GLU A 116 -1.62 -8.30 7.55
C GLU A 116 -0.28 -8.09 8.25
N SER A 117 0.28 -9.16 8.81
CA SER A 117 1.57 -9.08 9.50
C SER A 117 2.67 -8.55 8.58
N LYS A 118 2.72 -9.07 7.36
CA LYS A 118 3.72 -8.63 6.38
C LYS A 118 3.46 -7.23 5.88
N LEU A 119 2.20 -6.89 5.70
CA LEU A 119 1.83 -5.56 5.24
C LEU A 119 2.19 -4.50 6.29
N LYS A 120 1.97 -4.78 7.57
CA LYS A 120 2.39 -3.88 8.65
C LYS A 120 3.89 -3.61 8.58
N LYS A 121 4.69 -4.66 8.39
CA LYS A 121 6.14 -4.50 8.27
C LYS A 121 6.51 -3.66 7.05
N SER A 122 5.79 -3.84 5.95
CA SER A 122 6.03 -3.07 4.76
C SER A 122 5.73 -1.59 4.95
N LEU A 123 4.68 -1.26 5.71
CA LEU A 123 4.33 0.13 6.00
C LEU A 123 5.40 0.81 6.83
N LEU A 124 5.95 0.12 7.81
CA LEU A 124 7.05 0.67 8.61
C LEU A 124 8.28 0.92 7.75
N ARG A 125 8.59 0.02 6.85
CA ARG A 125 9.71 0.21 5.93
C ARG A 125 9.46 1.34 4.95
N LEU A 126 8.23 1.43 4.40
CA LEU A 126 7.86 2.53 3.51
C LEU A 126 8.02 3.88 4.21
N ARG A 127 7.57 3.97 5.45
CA ARG A 127 7.71 5.19 6.22
C ARG A 127 9.17 5.61 6.33
N LYS A 128 10.03 4.66 6.65
CA LYS A 128 11.47 4.90 6.75
C LYS A 128 12.05 5.37 5.41
N GLU A 129 11.71 4.67 4.33
CA GLU A 129 12.19 5.01 3.00
C GLU A 129 11.73 6.40 2.56
N LEU A 130 10.48 6.76 2.86
CA LEU A 130 9.95 8.06 2.50
C LEU A 130 10.61 9.20 3.29
N VAL A 131 10.94 8.96 4.55
CA VAL A 131 11.66 9.94 5.35
C VAL A 131 13.07 10.13 4.80
N GLU A 132 13.75 9.04 4.48
CA GLU A 132 15.11 9.11 3.91
C GLU A 132 15.14 9.81 2.55
N SER A 133 14.08 9.67 1.75
CA SER A 133 13.98 10.33 0.45
C SER A 133 13.96 11.85 0.56
N LYS A 134 13.54 12.40 1.69
CA LYS A 134 13.47 13.84 1.90
C LYS A 134 14.83 14.44 2.24
N ASP A 135 15.73 13.65 2.75
CA ASP A 135 17.04 14.14 3.16
C ASP A 135 17.90 14.37 1.91
N PRO A 136 18.46 15.56 1.77
CA PRO A 136 19.33 15.86 0.63
C PRO A 136 20.62 15.07 0.65
#